data_59e0d2dcc39d87df839a4a3851755ccc
#
_entry.id   59e0d2dcc39d87df839a4a3851755ccc
#
_cell.length_a   1.000
_cell.length_b   1.000
_cell.length_c   1.000
_cell.angle_alpha   90.00
_cell.angle_beta   90.00
_cell.angle_gamma   90.00
#
_symmetry.space_group_name_H-M   'P 1'
#
loop_
_entity.id
_entity.type
_entity.pdbx_description
1 polymer ?
#
loop_
_entity_poly.entity_id
_entity_poly.type
_entity_poly.pdbx_seq_one_letter_code
_entity_poly.pdbx_strand_id
1 'polypeptide(L)'
;SIRGVPNGFCFAISDTTSKELIYFAQYNLSADETKAKGWLNITTKNASLNNHFEESFLLIDSEQYFLIPTSIFEANDLSQYWQLHFNTIGENETIRYDIIPTTGIVVVYSVDTELEKCICQNFPTIQTKHRQSIQILSSLKKAKKSGQHLNIFLYEESFDVVLTENGSPILANS
;
A
#
# COMPACT_ATOMS: atom_id res chain seq x y z
N SER A 1 -10.69 0.14 4.88
CA SER A 1 -9.46 0.35 4.09
C SER A 1 -9.76 1.07 2.79
N ILE A 2 -8.80 1.84 2.34
CA ILE A 2 -8.83 2.62 1.11
C ILE A 2 -7.66 2.12 0.25
N ARG A 3 -7.89 1.87 -1.03
CA ARG A 3 -6.83 1.53 -1.99
C ARG A 3 -6.91 2.49 -3.17
N GLY A 4 -5.80 3.19 -3.43
CA GLY A 4 -5.60 3.89 -4.69
C GLY A 4 -5.31 2.87 -5.80
N VAL A 5 -6.07 2.92 -6.88
CA VAL A 5 -5.82 2.13 -8.09
C VAL A 5 -5.44 3.08 -9.23
N PRO A 6 -4.88 2.61 -10.36
CA PRO A 6 -4.44 3.49 -11.43
C PRO A 6 -5.51 4.53 -11.83
N ASN A 7 -6.74 4.10 -12.01
CA ASN A 7 -7.84 4.92 -12.51
C ASN A 7 -8.89 5.24 -11.43
N GLY A 8 -8.55 5.26 -10.13
CA GLY A 8 -9.55 5.54 -9.12
C GLY A 8 -9.23 5.09 -7.71
N PHE A 9 -10.29 4.72 -6.98
CA PHE A 9 -10.21 4.26 -5.60
C PHE A 9 -11.14 3.08 -5.34
N CYS A 10 -10.68 2.16 -4.51
CA CYS A 10 -11.50 1.12 -3.91
C CYS A 10 -11.63 1.37 -2.41
N PHE A 11 -12.84 1.23 -1.89
CA PHE A 11 -13.15 1.35 -0.48
C PHE A 11 -13.70 0.03 0.02
N ALA A 12 -13.21 -0.42 1.17
CA ALA A 12 -13.73 -1.58 1.87
C ALA A 12 -13.90 -1.24 3.35
N ILE A 13 -15.13 -1.42 3.86
CA ILE A 13 -15.46 -1.26 5.27
C ILE A 13 -15.85 -2.64 5.79
N SER A 14 -15.23 -3.06 6.87
CA SER A 14 -15.53 -4.32 7.55
C SER A 14 -15.84 -4.08 9.02
N ASP A 15 -16.68 -4.91 9.59
CA ASP A 15 -16.87 -4.96 11.03
C ASP A 15 -15.66 -5.59 11.71
N THR A 16 -15.15 -4.93 12.77
CA THR A 16 -13.93 -5.39 13.47
C THR A 16 -14.19 -6.64 14.32
N THR A 17 -15.43 -6.89 14.71
CA THR A 17 -15.84 -8.02 15.55
C THR A 17 -16.17 -9.25 14.71
N SER A 18 -17.13 -9.12 13.77
CA SER A 18 -17.56 -10.23 12.90
C SER A 18 -16.59 -10.54 11.77
N LYS A 19 -15.70 -9.58 11.44
CA LYS A 19 -14.82 -9.62 10.25
C LYS A 19 -15.57 -9.65 8.92
N GLU A 20 -16.86 -9.33 8.94
CA GLU A 20 -17.67 -9.27 7.73
C GLU A 20 -17.43 -7.98 6.96
N LEU A 21 -17.43 -8.09 5.64
CA LEU A 21 -17.37 -6.94 4.74
C LEU A 21 -18.74 -6.28 4.68
N ILE A 22 -18.86 -5.05 5.23
CA ILE A 22 -20.12 -4.30 5.28
C ILE A 22 -20.34 -3.50 3.99
N TYR A 23 -19.24 -2.94 3.45
CA TYR A 23 -19.30 -2.06 2.29
C TYR A 23 -18.09 -2.29 1.40
N PHE A 24 -18.34 -2.36 0.11
CA PHE A 24 -17.29 -2.33 -0.91
C PHE A 24 -17.77 -1.47 -2.07
N ALA A 25 -16.93 -0.54 -2.50
CA ALA A 25 -17.19 0.27 -3.68
C ALA A 25 -15.89 0.58 -4.42
N GLN A 26 -16.00 0.66 -5.73
CA GLN A 26 -14.96 1.15 -6.62
C GLN A 26 -15.45 2.41 -7.31
N TYR A 27 -14.61 3.42 -7.35
CA TYR A 27 -14.86 4.70 -8.02
C TYR A 27 -13.79 4.94 -9.06
N ASN A 28 -14.21 5.11 -10.30
CA ASN A 28 -13.31 5.46 -11.38
C ASN A 28 -13.22 6.98 -11.51
N LEU A 29 -12.03 7.48 -11.78
CA LEU A 29 -11.77 8.88 -12.06
C LEU A 29 -11.91 9.16 -13.55
N SER A 30 -12.28 10.39 -13.90
CA SER A 30 -12.22 10.87 -15.27
C SER A 30 -10.75 11.03 -15.70
N ALA A 31 -10.48 10.89 -17.00
CA ALA A 31 -9.12 10.96 -17.54
C ALA A 31 -8.37 12.27 -17.21
N ASP A 32 -9.12 13.37 -17.04
CA ASP A 32 -8.57 14.70 -16.74
C ASP A 32 -8.57 15.03 -15.23
N GLU A 33 -8.94 14.07 -14.37
CA GLU A 33 -9.08 14.30 -12.94
C GLU A 33 -7.86 13.80 -12.18
N THR A 34 -7.21 14.69 -11.40
CA THR A 34 -6.13 14.25 -10.51
C THR A 34 -6.70 13.39 -9.37
N LYS A 35 -5.88 12.47 -8.83
CA LYS A 35 -6.30 11.60 -7.72
C LYS A 35 -6.79 12.41 -6.51
N ALA A 36 -6.13 13.52 -6.18
CA ALA A 36 -6.53 14.39 -5.07
C ALA A 36 -7.91 15.02 -5.30
N LYS A 37 -8.20 15.54 -6.50
CA LYS A 37 -9.54 16.07 -6.85
C LYS A 37 -10.59 14.97 -6.83
N GLY A 38 -10.29 13.82 -7.39
CA GLY A 38 -11.19 12.66 -7.38
C GLY A 38 -11.53 12.23 -5.96
N TRP A 39 -10.56 12.19 -5.08
CA TRP A 39 -10.76 11.90 -3.67
C TRP A 39 -11.77 12.86 -3.03
N LEU A 40 -11.58 14.17 -3.20
CA LEU A 40 -12.47 15.19 -2.64
C LEU A 40 -13.90 15.03 -3.19
N ASN A 41 -14.05 14.79 -4.51
CA ASN A 41 -15.35 14.59 -5.13
C ASN A 41 -16.07 13.34 -4.59
N ILE A 42 -15.36 12.24 -4.40
CA ILE A 42 -15.91 10.99 -3.88
C ILE A 42 -16.36 11.17 -2.44
N THR A 43 -15.50 11.71 -1.58
CA THR A 43 -15.79 11.87 -0.14
C THR A 43 -16.92 12.89 0.11
N THR A 44 -17.00 13.94 -0.69
CA THR A 44 -18.09 14.92 -0.62
C THR A 44 -19.46 14.31 -0.98
N LYS A 45 -19.49 13.41 -1.97
CA LYS A 45 -20.74 12.77 -2.43
C LYS A 45 -21.16 11.57 -1.58
N ASN A 46 -20.25 11.00 -0.79
CA ASN A 46 -20.49 9.76 -0.04
C ASN A 46 -20.29 9.98 1.45
N ALA A 47 -21.33 10.45 2.13
CA ALA A 47 -21.28 10.74 3.57
C ALA A 47 -20.84 9.55 4.44
N SER A 48 -21.12 8.31 4.01
CA SER A 48 -20.70 7.08 4.71
C SER A 48 -19.18 6.93 4.81
N LEU A 49 -18.43 7.54 3.88
CA LEU A 49 -16.96 7.52 3.92
C LEU A 49 -16.38 8.53 4.92
N ASN A 50 -17.20 9.46 5.43
CA ASN A 50 -16.79 10.47 6.41
C ASN A 50 -17.11 10.06 7.86
N ASN A 51 -17.55 8.82 8.08
CA ASN A 51 -17.79 8.30 9.42
C ASN A 51 -16.48 8.12 10.18
N HIS A 52 -16.58 8.09 11.50
CA HIS A 52 -15.45 7.72 12.35
C HIS A 52 -15.24 6.21 12.29
N PHE A 53 -14.02 5.79 11.95
CA PHE A 53 -13.60 4.38 11.91
C PHE A 53 -12.60 4.11 13.01
N GLU A 54 -12.70 2.95 13.65
CA GLU A 54 -11.78 2.50 14.70
C GLU A 54 -10.36 2.36 14.16
N GLU A 55 -10.24 1.78 12.95
CA GLU A 55 -8.98 1.66 12.23
C GLU A 55 -9.16 2.07 10.77
N SER A 56 -8.20 2.80 10.23
CA SER A 56 -8.19 3.21 8.83
C SER A 56 -6.84 2.87 8.18
N PHE A 57 -6.90 2.30 6.98
CA PHE A 57 -5.72 1.92 6.21
C PHE A 57 -5.79 2.51 4.81
N LEU A 58 -4.69 3.13 4.38
CA LEU A 58 -4.46 3.55 3.01
C LEU A 58 -3.46 2.57 2.37
N LEU A 59 -3.91 1.85 1.37
CA LEU A 59 -3.07 0.96 0.59
C LEU A 59 -2.57 1.70 -0.65
N ILE A 60 -1.25 1.90 -0.70
CA ILE A 60 -0.57 2.51 -1.84
C ILE A 60 -0.18 1.42 -2.84
N ASP A 61 -0.52 1.69 -4.09
CA ASP A 61 -0.23 0.86 -5.24
C ASP A 61 0.75 1.63 -6.15
N SER A 62 1.99 1.85 -5.65
CA SER A 62 3.05 2.48 -6.41
C SER A 62 3.85 1.43 -7.17
N GLU A 63 4.16 1.69 -8.43
CA GLU A 63 5.07 0.87 -9.22
C GLU A 63 6.53 1.11 -8.85
N GLN A 64 6.83 2.30 -8.29
CA GLN A 64 8.16 2.64 -7.82
C GLN A 64 8.31 2.23 -6.36
N TYR A 65 8.87 1.07 -6.15
CA TYR A 65 9.25 0.56 -4.84
C TYR A 65 10.47 -0.36 -4.93
N PHE A 66 11.15 -0.58 -3.83
CA PHE A 66 12.21 -1.56 -3.69
C PHE A 66 12.29 -2.11 -2.28
N LEU A 67 12.99 -3.21 -2.13
CA LEU A 67 13.21 -3.88 -0.86
C LEU A 67 14.64 -3.67 -0.39
N ILE A 68 14.80 -3.39 0.91
CA ILE A 68 16.12 -3.22 1.53
C ILE A 68 16.20 -4.06 2.82
N PRO A 69 17.30 -4.73 3.11
CA PRO A 69 17.49 -5.41 4.39
C PRO A 69 17.46 -4.42 5.57
N THR A 70 16.74 -4.78 6.63
CA THR A 70 16.68 -3.94 7.86
C THR A 70 18.07 -3.69 8.46
N SER A 71 19.02 -4.61 8.28
CA SER A 71 20.38 -4.51 8.81
C SER A 71 21.21 -3.35 8.24
N ILE A 72 20.83 -2.83 7.07
CA ILE A 72 21.52 -1.70 6.41
C ILE A 72 20.60 -0.50 6.25
N PHE A 73 19.37 -0.56 6.77
CA PHE A 73 18.38 0.49 6.62
C PHE A 73 18.56 1.56 7.69
N GLU A 74 18.74 2.80 7.25
CA GLU A 74 18.72 4.01 8.09
C GLU A 74 17.67 4.98 7.53
N ALA A 75 16.70 5.36 8.37
CA ALA A 75 15.59 6.20 7.93
C ALA A 75 16.03 7.60 7.44
N ASN A 76 17.17 8.10 7.93
CA ASN A 76 17.73 9.38 7.50
C ASN A 76 18.33 9.33 6.09
N ASP A 77 18.62 8.14 5.57
CA ASP A 77 19.26 7.94 4.28
C ASP A 77 18.29 7.55 3.16
N LEU A 78 16.98 7.66 3.41
CA LEU A 78 15.92 7.32 2.44
C LEU A 78 16.12 7.93 1.05
N SER A 79 16.50 9.22 0.99
CA SER A 79 16.73 9.91 -0.29
C SER A 79 17.92 9.34 -1.04
N GLN A 80 18.97 8.87 -0.33
CA GLN A 80 20.14 8.25 -0.94
C GLN A 80 19.78 6.87 -1.52
N TYR A 81 19.05 6.04 -0.75
CA TYR A 81 18.55 4.75 -1.25
C TYR A 81 17.65 4.93 -2.48
N TRP A 82 16.77 5.94 -2.46
CA TRP A 82 15.90 6.23 -3.60
C TRP A 82 16.70 6.58 -4.85
N GLN A 83 17.69 7.48 -4.73
CA GLN A 83 18.55 7.88 -5.86
C GLN A 83 19.33 6.74 -6.48
N LEU A 84 19.71 5.73 -5.69
CA LEU A 84 20.39 4.53 -6.18
C LEU A 84 19.48 3.66 -7.08
N HIS A 85 18.16 3.71 -6.89
CA HIS A 85 17.20 2.87 -7.60
C HIS A 85 16.48 3.61 -8.74
N PHE A 86 16.08 4.87 -8.50
CA PHE A 86 15.18 5.63 -9.38
C PHE A 86 15.75 6.97 -9.86
N ASN A 87 16.99 7.32 -9.51
CA ASN A 87 17.69 8.57 -9.83
C ASN A 87 17.01 9.84 -9.29
N THR A 88 15.71 10.02 -9.49
CA THR A 88 14.96 11.22 -9.09
C THR A 88 13.67 10.86 -8.36
N ILE A 89 13.18 11.78 -7.54
CA ILE A 89 11.84 11.73 -6.96
C ILE A 89 10.94 12.63 -7.80
N GLY A 90 9.72 12.20 -8.10
CA GLY A 90 8.72 13.03 -8.77
C GLY A 90 8.44 14.32 -8.00
N GLU A 91 8.13 15.41 -8.71
CA GLU A 91 7.91 16.75 -8.10
C GLU A 91 6.84 16.74 -6.98
N ASN A 92 5.83 15.88 -7.12
CA ASN A 92 4.72 15.75 -6.17
C ASN A 92 4.77 14.44 -5.37
N GLU A 93 5.93 13.83 -5.24
CA GLU A 93 6.08 12.57 -4.52
C GLU A 93 6.85 12.72 -3.22
N THR A 94 6.49 11.90 -2.26
CA THR A 94 7.18 11.74 -0.98
C THR A 94 7.57 10.28 -0.80
N ILE A 95 8.79 10.02 -0.33
CA ILE A 95 9.24 8.66 -0.04
C ILE A 95 8.70 8.23 1.32
N ARG A 96 8.19 7.01 1.37
CA ARG A 96 7.72 6.32 2.57
C ARG A 96 8.38 4.95 2.68
N TYR A 97 8.28 4.33 3.85
CA TYR A 97 8.75 2.98 4.04
C TYR A 97 7.87 2.20 5.02
N ASP A 98 7.86 0.89 4.83
CA ASP A 98 7.23 -0.07 5.72
C ASP A 98 8.28 -1.06 6.23
N ILE A 99 8.46 -1.15 7.53
CA ILE A 99 9.23 -2.24 8.13
C ILE A 99 8.30 -3.45 8.24
N ILE A 100 8.70 -4.57 7.61
CA ILE A 100 7.94 -5.82 7.69
C ILE A 100 8.39 -6.58 8.93
N PRO A 101 7.54 -6.71 9.96
CA PRO A 101 7.92 -7.37 11.21
C PRO A 101 8.47 -8.78 10.98
N THR A 102 9.51 -9.15 11.70
CA THR A 102 10.12 -10.49 11.73
C THR A 102 10.77 -10.99 10.43
N THR A 103 10.83 -10.18 9.38
CA THR A 103 11.40 -10.60 8.07
C THR A 103 12.78 -10.07 7.79
N GLY A 104 13.21 -9.03 8.50
CA GLY A 104 14.44 -8.30 8.18
C GLY A 104 14.34 -7.48 6.88
N ILE A 105 13.11 -7.16 6.40
CA ILE A 105 12.85 -6.44 5.15
C ILE A 105 12.15 -5.11 5.44
N VAL A 106 12.57 -4.09 4.72
CA VAL A 106 11.90 -2.78 4.61
C VAL A 106 11.46 -2.61 3.15
N VAL A 107 10.22 -2.22 2.94
CA VAL A 107 9.70 -1.81 1.63
C VAL A 107 9.78 -0.29 1.57
N VAL A 108 10.49 0.25 0.59
CA VAL A 108 10.59 1.70 0.34
C VAL A 108 9.79 2.01 -0.93
N TYR A 109 8.97 3.05 -0.91
CA TYR A 109 8.05 3.38 -2.00
C TYR A 109 7.75 4.88 -2.07
N SER A 110 7.23 5.35 -3.22
CA SER A 110 6.77 6.73 -3.37
C SER A 110 5.27 6.85 -3.15
N VAL A 111 4.83 8.02 -2.71
CA VAL A 111 3.42 8.38 -2.50
C VAL A 111 3.17 9.77 -3.06
N ASP A 112 2.06 9.95 -3.78
CA ASP A 112 1.57 11.27 -4.18
C ASP A 112 1.29 12.11 -2.93
N THR A 113 2.05 13.18 -2.76
CA THR A 113 2.04 14.04 -1.56
C THR A 113 0.71 14.78 -1.40
N GLU A 114 0.10 15.23 -2.51
CA GLU A 114 -1.16 15.96 -2.48
C GLU A 114 -2.31 15.02 -2.10
N LEU A 115 -2.34 13.84 -2.69
CA LEU A 115 -3.31 12.80 -2.36
C LEU A 115 -3.20 12.38 -0.89
N GLU A 116 -2.00 12.09 -0.42
CA GLU A 116 -1.78 11.69 0.98
C GLU A 116 -2.27 12.78 1.95
N LYS A 117 -1.96 14.05 1.70
CA LYS A 117 -2.46 15.17 2.49
C LYS A 117 -3.99 15.24 2.52
N CYS A 118 -4.63 15.12 1.36
CA CYS A 118 -6.10 15.14 1.27
C CYS A 118 -6.73 13.99 2.04
N ILE A 119 -6.17 12.79 1.97
CA ILE A 119 -6.68 11.63 2.70
C ILE A 119 -6.47 11.80 4.21
N CYS A 120 -5.29 12.23 4.65
CA CYS A 120 -4.99 12.46 6.07
C CYS A 120 -5.85 13.56 6.71
N GLN A 121 -6.35 14.54 5.94
CA GLN A 121 -7.31 15.52 6.44
C GLN A 121 -8.64 14.89 6.84
N ASN A 122 -9.13 13.91 6.08
CA ASN A 122 -10.36 13.18 6.39
C ASN A 122 -10.12 12.07 7.45
N PHE A 123 -8.94 11.46 7.45
CA PHE A 123 -8.57 10.33 8.30
C PHE A 123 -7.22 10.59 9.00
N PRO A 124 -7.19 11.39 10.07
CA PRO A 124 -5.93 11.80 10.71
C PRO A 124 -5.08 10.65 11.28
N THR A 125 -5.72 9.53 11.59
CA THR A 125 -5.06 8.32 12.17
C THR A 125 -4.84 7.22 11.14
N ILE A 126 -4.98 7.51 9.83
CA ILE A 126 -4.83 6.51 8.79
C ILE A 126 -3.41 5.94 8.75
N GLN A 127 -3.31 4.64 8.65
CA GLN A 127 -2.04 3.96 8.47
C GLN A 127 -1.81 3.72 6.97
N THR A 128 -0.76 4.34 6.44
CA THR A 128 -0.36 4.12 5.04
C THR A 128 0.52 2.89 4.95
N LYS A 129 0.24 2.02 3.98
CA LYS A 129 1.00 0.80 3.69
C LYS A 129 1.13 0.60 2.19
N HIS A 130 2.27 0.07 1.77
CA HIS A 130 2.43 -0.36 0.38
C HIS A 130 1.77 -1.71 0.12
N ARG A 131 1.25 -1.92 -1.09
CA ARG A 131 0.64 -3.19 -1.53
C ARG A 131 1.58 -4.37 -1.28
N GLN A 132 2.85 -4.25 -1.66
CA GLN A 132 3.84 -5.30 -1.49
C GLN A 132 4.05 -5.70 -0.02
N SER A 133 3.97 -4.73 0.91
CA SER A 133 4.05 -5.01 2.35
C SER A 133 2.95 -5.94 2.82
N ILE A 134 1.71 -5.68 2.37
CA ILE A 134 0.55 -6.50 2.71
C ILE A 134 0.63 -7.89 2.08
N GLN A 135 1.13 -7.99 0.85
CA GLN A 135 1.31 -9.27 0.16
C GLN A 135 2.35 -10.15 0.84
N ILE A 136 3.50 -9.58 1.23
CA ILE A 136 4.52 -10.29 2.00
C ILE A 136 3.93 -10.80 3.31
N LEU A 137 3.26 -9.93 4.10
CA LEU A 137 2.62 -10.32 5.36
C LEU A 137 1.55 -11.41 5.17
N SER A 138 0.73 -11.30 4.12
CA SER A 138 -0.30 -12.30 3.79
C SER A 138 0.31 -13.63 3.40
N SER A 139 1.40 -13.61 2.62
CA SER A 139 2.13 -14.81 2.19
C SER A 139 2.77 -15.53 3.38
N LEU A 140 3.35 -14.77 4.31
CA LEU A 140 3.94 -15.34 5.53
C LEU A 140 2.90 -16.01 6.43
N LYS A 141 1.69 -15.42 6.55
CA LYS A 141 0.59 -16.03 7.31
C LYS A 141 0.13 -17.38 6.73
N LYS A 142 0.24 -17.54 5.40
CA LYS A 142 -0.14 -18.77 4.68
C LYS A 142 0.99 -19.78 4.58
N ALA A 143 2.25 -19.31 4.67
CA ALA A 143 3.42 -20.17 4.52
C ALA A 143 3.50 -21.20 5.65
N LYS A 144 3.77 -22.44 5.29
CA LYS A 144 4.11 -23.48 6.26
C LYS A 144 5.52 -23.22 6.80
N LYS A 145 5.81 -23.73 8.00
CA LYS A 145 7.13 -23.60 8.63
C LYS A 145 8.26 -24.35 7.90
N SER A 146 7.91 -25.17 6.90
CA SER A 146 8.87 -25.94 6.10
C SER A 146 8.47 -25.94 4.62
N GLY A 147 9.48 -25.92 3.75
CA GLY A 147 9.33 -25.94 2.30
C GLY A 147 9.16 -24.55 1.67
N GLN A 148 9.00 -24.57 0.35
CA GLN A 148 8.82 -23.36 -0.46
C GLN A 148 7.35 -23.16 -0.79
N HIS A 149 6.87 -21.92 -0.74
CA HIS A 149 5.52 -21.52 -1.11
C HIS A 149 5.56 -20.29 -2.00
N LEU A 150 5.00 -20.42 -3.19
CA LEU A 150 4.82 -19.33 -4.14
C LEU A 150 3.39 -18.81 -4.02
N ASN A 151 3.24 -17.51 -3.73
CA ASN A 151 1.98 -16.82 -3.80
C ASN A 151 2.01 -15.89 -5.02
N ILE A 152 0.96 -15.98 -5.85
CA ILE A 152 0.78 -15.14 -7.04
C ILE A 152 -0.48 -14.31 -6.82
N PHE A 153 -0.35 -12.99 -6.98
CA PHE A 153 -1.44 -12.03 -6.89
C PHE A 153 -1.73 -11.50 -8.28
N LEU A 154 -2.87 -11.87 -8.84
CA LEU A 154 -3.26 -11.50 -10.20
C LEU A 154 -4.04 -10.19 -10.20
N TYR A 155 -3.74 -9.34 -11.16
CA TYR A 155 -4.43 -8.08 -11.47
C TYR A 155 -4.89 -8.10 -12.93
N GLU A 156 -5.51 -7.03 -13.38
CA GLU A 156 -6.07 -6.95 -14.72
C GLU A 156 -4.98 -7.01 -15.81
N GLU A 157 -3.85 -6.34 -15.61
CA GLU A 157 -2.76 -6.23 -16.59
C GLU A 157 -1.39 -6.68 -16.05
N SER A 158 -1.32 -7.12 -14.80
CA SER A 158 -0.06 -7.47 -14.13
C SER A 158 -0.25 -8.58 -13.10
N PHE A 159 0.84 -9.03 -12.53
CA PHE A 159 0.80 -9.93 -11.38
C PHE A 159 2.00 -9.67 -10.47
N ASP A 160 1.81 -9.87 -9.18
CA ASP A 160 2.91 -9.85 -8.21
C ASP A 160 3.19 -11.26 -7.71
N VAL A 161 4.43 -11.51 -7.35
CA VAL A 161 4.86 -12.79 -6.77
C VAL A 161 5.54 -12.59 -5.43
N VAL A 162 5.24 -13.47 -4.49
CA VAL A 162 5.97 -13.60 -3.23
C VAL A 162 6.33 -15.05 -3.02
N LEU A 163 7.62 -15.35 -3.02
CA LEU A 163 8.16 -16.67 -2.70
C LEU A 163 8.64 -16.66 -1.25
N THR A 164 8.18 -17.62 -0.48
CA THR A 164 8.62 -17.85 0.89
C THR A 164 9.28 -19.22 1.01
N GLU A 165 10.32 -19.31 1.82
CA GLU A 165 10.99 -20.56 2.16
C GLU A 165 11.13 -20.67 3.68
N ASN A 166 10.67 -21.81 4.22
CA ASN A 166 10.72 -22.09 5.66
C ASN A 166 10.14 -20.95 6.53
N GLY A 167 9.07 -20.30 6.03
CA GLY A 167 8.40 -19.22 6.73
C GLY A 167 9.08 -17.85 6.60
N SER A 168 10.10 -17.71 5.75
CA SER A 168 10.78 -16.44 5.47
C SER A 168 10.59 -16.04 4.00
N PRO A 169 10.42 -14.75 3.67
CA PRO A 169 10.33 -14.30 2.29
C PRO A 169 11.73 -14.32 1.66
N ILE A 170 11.84 -14.88 0.45
CA ILE A 170 13.09 -14.94 -0.33
C ILE A 170 13.02 -14.18 -1.65
N LEU A 171 11.81 -13.92 -2.15
CA LEU A 171 11.55 -13.09 -3.33
C LEU A 171 10.22 -12.38 -3.17
N ALA A 172 10.17 -11.12 -3.53
CA ALA A 172 8.95 -10.36 -3.74
C ALA A 172 9.16 -9.40 -4.91
N ASN A 173 8.30 -9.49 -5.93
CA ASN A 173 8.41 -8.70 -7.15
C ASN A 173 7.03 -8.51 -7.82
N SER A 174 6.92 -7.48 -8.66
CA SER A 174 5.77 -7.16 -9.50
C SER A 174 6.19 -6.98 -10.95
#